data_895238dc12f9bd1b37e2498a0c5653f2
#
_entry.id   895238dc12f9bd1b37e2498a0c5653f2
#
_cell.length_a   1.000
_cell.length_b   1.000
_cell.length_c   1.000
_cell.angle_alpha   90.00
_cell.angle_beta   90.00
_cell.angle_gamma   90.00
#
_symmetry.space_group_name_H-M   'P 1'
#
loop_
_entity.id
_entity.type
_entity.pdbx_description
1 polymer ?
#
loop_
_entity_poly.entity_id
_entity_poly.type
_entity_poly.pdbx_seq_one_letter_code
_entity_poly.pdbx_strand_id
1 'polypeptide(L)'
;MKSNNEIINIDHNVLIWARKRLNLDINEVAHRIKKKPSIITNWENGKSKPSLSQLETLAYDVYKVPLATFFLPEPPDEPPINQQFRTIPDSEITRLPYKFMLLVKEAQFYQEALKELFDGRNPVDKPIFKSITNLRGGSIQNAATLVRERLTINKEKQSKFKDSTEAFKYYRNILEVNGVFVFQQTLKNYCRGYSLFDTEFPIIIVNSSETTDTGKNFTLFHELSHLLYSMGGISNEYTYQSTNQIEISCNKIASLILVNNNELVQELKEYDIDLNDIKDNQL
;
A
#
# COMPACT_ATOMS: atom_id res chain seq x y z
N MET A 1 28.44 -2.26 -40.58
CA MET A 1 28.94 -2.08 -39.21
C MET A 1 28.72 -3.37 -38.45
N LYS A 2 29.80 -4.12 -38.14
CA LYS A 2 29.72 -5.30 -37.29
C LYS A 2 29.42 -4.82 -35.86
N SER A 3 28.28 -5.21 -35.28
CA SER A 3 28.01 -4.97 -33.90
C SER A 3 29.09 -5.68 -33.07
N ASN A 4 29.89 -4.92 -32.34
CA ASN A 4 30.71 -5.46 -31.28
C ASN A 4 29.78 -6.18 -30.30
N ASN A 5 29.77 -7.51 -30.37
CA ASN A 5 29.21 -8.35 -29.31
C ASN A 5 30.21 -8.33 -28.14
N GLU A 6 30.28 -7.21 -27.43
CA GLU A 6 30.91 -7.21 -26.11
C GLU A 6 30.17 -8.24 -25.28
N ILE A 7 30.90 -9.21 -24.74
CA ILE A 7 30.35 -10.20 -23.80
C ILE A 7 30.01 -9.47 -22.52
N ILE A 8 28.76 -9.02 -22.40
CA ILE A 8 28.25 -8.34 -21.22
C ILE A 8 28.26 -9.35 -20.08
N ASN A 9 29.06 -9.09 -19.07
CA ASN A 9 29.08 -9.94 -17.87
C ASN A 9 27.94 -9.55 -16.94
N ILE A 10 26.83 -10.28 -17.00
CA ILE A 10 25.67 -10.10 -16.13
C ILE A 10 25.45 -11.36 -15.31
N ASP A 11 25.03 -11.19 -14.05
CA ASP A 11 24.58 -12.30 -13.24
C ASP A 11 23.13 -12.65 -13.62
N HIS A 12 22.89 -13.91 -13.95
CA HIS A 12 21.56 -14.41 -14.31
C HIS A 12 20.56 -14.32 -13.15
N ASN A 13 21.02 -14.36 -11.88
CA ASN A 13 20.17 -14.19 -10.71
C ASN A 13 19.56 -12.79 -10.65
N VAL A 14 20.26 -11.75 -11.15
CA VAL A 14 19.71 -10.39 -11.25
C VAL A 14 18.54 -10.33 -12.24
N LEU A 15 18.60 -11.09 -13.35
CA LEU A 15 17.47 -11.21 -14.29
C LEU A 15 16.26 -11.88 -13.63
N ILE A 16 16.49 -12.99 -12.90
CA ILE A 16 15.45 -13.70 -12.16
C ILE A 16 14.81 -12.79 -11.10
N TRP A 17 15.63 -12.08 -10.33
CA TRP A 17 15.18 -11.11 -9.34
C TRP A 17 14.32 -10.02 -9.98
N ALA A 18 14.79 -9.39 -11.06
CA ALA A 18 14.10 -8.31 -11.74
C ALA A 18 12.72 -8.73 -12.27
N ARG A 19 12.58 -9.96 -12.73
CA ARG A 19 11.31 -10.53 -13.15
C ARG A 19 10.38 -10.81 -11.97
N LYS A 20 10.88 -11.52 -10.95
CA LYS A 20 10.10 -11.97 -9.80
C LYS A 20 9.57 -10.81 -8.96
N ARG A 21 10.33 -9.72 -8.81
CA ARG A 21 9.90 -8.53 -8.05
C ARG A 21 8.64 -7.85 -8.62
N LEU A 22 8.28 -8.15 -9.86
CA LEU A 22 7.10 -7.62 -10.53
C LEU A 22 6.05 -8.69 -10.83
N ASN A 23 6.15 -9.88 -10.23
CA ASN A 23 5.26 -11.03 -10.44
C ASN A 23 5.14 -11.46 -11.92
N LEU A 24 6.14 -11.17 -12.75
CA LEU A 24 6.12 -11.57 -14.15
C LEU A 24 6.50 -13.04 -14.32
N ASP A 25 5.78 -13.77 -15.16
CA ASP A 25 6.21 -15.06 -15.64
C ASP A 25 7.12 -14.95 -16.89
N ILE A 26 7.75 -16.06 -17.27
CA ILE A 26 8.69 -16.11 -18.42
C ILE A 26 7.95 -15.78 -19.72
N ASN A 27 6.68 -16.21 -19.89
CA ASN A 27 5.91 -15.97 -21.11
C ASN A 27 5.55 -14.51 -21.25
N GLU A 28 5.19 -13.85 -20.16
CA GLU A 28 4.89 -12.41 -20.13
C GLU A 28 6.12 -11.58 -20.52
N VAL A 29 7.30 -11.89 -19.97
CA VAL A 29 8.54 -11.21 -20.36
C VAL A 29 8.82 -11.45 -21.84
N ALA A 30 8.76 -12.70 -22.30
CA ALA A 30 9.01 -13.08 -23.69
C ALA A 30 8.05 -12.34 -24.66
N HIS A 31 6.76 -12.26 -24.31
CA HIS A 31 5.77 -11.53 -25.09
C HIS A 31 6.11 -10.03 -25.19
N ARG A 32 6.48 -9.38 -24.08
CA ARG A 32 6.81 -7.95 -24.02
C ARG A 32 8.00 -7.58 -24.89
N ILE A 33 9.03 -8.44 -24.94
CA ILE A 33 10.23 -8.19 -25.76
C ILE A 33 10.18 -8.91 -27.12
N LYS A 34 9.04 -9.50 -27.50
CA LYS A 34 8.81 -10.20 -28.77
C LYS A 34 9.84 -11.31 -29.03
N LYS A 35 10.11 -12.14 -28.03
CA LYS A 35 11.00 -13.30 -28.08
C LYS A 35 10.28 -14.58 -27.70
N LYS A 36 10.92 -15.73 -27.95
CA LYS A 36 10.42 -17.03 -27.47
C LYS A 36 10.72 -17.20 -25.98
N PRO A 37 9.81 -17.82 -25.19
CA PRO A 37 10.05 -18.09 -23.76
C PRO A 37 11.36 -18.84 -23.48
N SER A 38 11.76 -19.76 -24.37
CA SER A 38 13.03 -20.49 -24.25
C SER A 38 14.27 -19.59 -24.23
N ILE A 39 14.20 -18.41 -24.85
CA ILE A 39 15.31 -17.43 -24.84
C ILE A 39 15.46 -16.84 -23.44
N ILE A 40 14.37 -16.45 -22.82
CA ILE A 40 14.37 -15.92 -21.45
C ILE A 40 14.86 -16.98 -20.48
N THR A 41 14.33 -18.21 -20.61
CA THR A 41 14.81 -19.36 -19.82
C THR A 41 16.30 -19.60 -19.95
N ASN A 42 16.85 -19.47 -21.16
CA ASN A 42 18.30 -19.64 -21.38
C ASN A 42 19.11 -18.51 -20.72
N TRP A 43 18.62 -17.28 -20.73
CA TRP A 43 19.27 -16.16 -20.05
C TRP A 43 19.27 -16.35 -18.54
N GLU A 44 18.12 -16.74 -17.97
CA GLU A 44 17.96 -16.96 -16.53
C GLU A 44 18.68 -18.21 -16.01
N ASN A 45 19.00 -19.16 -16.90
CA ASN A 45 19.82 -20.34 -16.58
C ASN A 45 21.32 -20.14 -16.90
N GLY A 46 21.72 -18.93 -17.31
CA GLY A 46 23.10 -18.63 -17.67
C GLY A 46 23.62 -19.32 -18.94
N LYS A 47 22.76 -20.01 -19.72
CA LYS A 47 23.12 -20.71 -20.96
C LYS A 47 23.43 -19.78 -22.13
N SER A 48 22.86 -18.60 -22.11
CA SER A 48 23.12 -17.50 -23.04
C SER A 48 22.92 -16.17 -22.36
N LYS A 49 23.32 -15.06 -23.00
CA LYS A 49 23.17 -13.72 -22.45
C LYS A 49 22.39 -12.85 -23.41
N PRO A 50 21.57 -11.87 -22.92
CA PRO A 50 20.97 -10.87 -23.77
C PRO A 50 22.06 -9.95 -24.36
N SER A 51 21.80 -9.39 -25.55
CA SER A 51 22.58 -8.26 -26.05
C SER A 51 22.32 -6.99 -25.23
N LEU A 52 23.20 -5.98 -25.35
CA LEU A 52 23.01 -4.71 -24.66
C LEU A 52 21.65 -4.08 -24.97
N SER A 53 21.25 -4.03 -26.22
CA SER A 53 19.94 -3.50 -26.64
C SER A 53 18.76 -4.29 -26.05
N GLN A 54 18.90 -5.62 -25.92
CA GLN A 54 17.87 -6.45 -25.25
C GLN A 54 17.84 -6.19 -23.75
N LEU A 55 19.00 -6.00 -23.14
CA LEU A 55 19.12 -5.66 -21.73
C LEU A 55 18.54 -4.28 -21.43
N GLU A 56 18.76 -3.29 -22.30
CA GLU A 56 18.12 -1.97 -22.22
C GLU A 56 16.58 -2.08 -22.28
N THR A 57 16.07 -2.87 -23.24
CA THR A 57 14.62 -3.13 -23.34
C THR A 57 14.08 -3.80 -22.08
N LEU A 58 14.78 -4.80 -21.54
CA LEU A 58 14.40 -5.43 -20.26
C LEU A 58 14.42 -4.42 -19.12
N ALA A 59 15.48 -3.62 -19.01
CA ALA A 59 15.65 -2.63 -17.95
C ALA A 59 14.53 -1.59 -17.95
N TYR A 60 14.36 -0.89 -19.07
CA TYR A 60 13.54 0.31 -19.12
C TYR A 60 12.07 0.01 -19.44
N ASP A 61 11.80 -0.97 -20.31
CA ASP A 61 10.44 -1.23 -20.77
C ASP A 61 9.72 -2.30 -19.93
N VAL A 62 10.46 -3.31 -19.46
CA VAL A 62 9.87 -4.46 -18.77
C VAL A 62 10.02 -4.39 -17.26
N TYR A 63 11.25 -4.30 -16.76
CA TYR A 63 11.52 -4.43 -15.32
C TYR A 63 11.54 -3.11 -14.57
N LYS A 64 11.60 -1.98 -15.28
CA LYS A 64 11.58 -0.63 -14.68
C LYS A 64 12.68 -0.47 -13.62
N VAL A 65 13.90 -0.81 -14.00
CA VAL A 65 15.11 -0.64 -13.20
C VAL A 65 16.21 0.05 -14.02
N PRO A 66 17.15 0.74 -13.40
CA PRO A 66 18.33 1.25 -14.10
C PRO A 66 19.08 0.14 -14.79
N LEU A 67 19.60 0.39 -16.00
CA LEU A 67 20.43 -0.59 -16.72
C LEU A 67 21.63 -1.06 -15.87
N ALA A 68 22.22 -0.16 -15.09
CA ALA A 68 23.33 -0.44 -14.19
C ALA A 68 23.05 -1.58 -13.20
N THR A 69 21.80 -1.79 -12.82
CA THR A 69 21.39 -2.85 -11.90
C THR A 69 21.82 -4.24 -12.39
N PHE A 70 21.80 -4.48 -13.71
CA PHE A 70 22.17 -5.79 -14.28
C PHE A 70 23.68 -6.09 -14.27
N PHE A 71 24.49 -5.11 -13.92
CA PHE A 71 25.94 -5.28 -13.78
C PHE A 71 26.37 -5.47 -12.31
N LEU A 72 25.41 -5.53 -11.38
CA LEU A 72 25.69 -5.88 -9.99
C LEU A 72 26.13 -7.34 -9.89
N PRO A 73 27.02 -7.67 -8.95
CA PRO A 73 27.51 -9.03 -8.75
C PRO A 73 26.45 -9.97 -8.17
N GLU A 74 25.41 -9.42 -7.55
CA GLU A 74 24.29 -10.12 -6.94
C GLU A 74 23.03 -9.26 -7.01
N PRO A 75 21.83 -9.85 -6.88
CA PRO A 75 20.58 -9.10 -6.80
C PRO A 75 20.59 -8.08 -5.65
N PRO A 76 20.01 -6.89 -5.86
CA PRO A 76 19.79 -5.94 -4.76
C PRO A 76 19.02 -6.58 -3.60
N ASP A 77 19.44 -6.25 -2.38
CA ASP A 77 18.71 -6.64 -1.17
C ASP A 77 17.43 -5.80 -1.06
N GLU A 78 16.34 -6.37 -1.51
CA GLU A 78 15.04 -5.73 -1.53
C GLU A 78 14.07 -6.60 -0.72
N PRO A 79 13.43 -6.05 0.35
CA PRO A 79 12.48 -6.81 1.14
C PRO A 79 11.40 -7.44 0.27
N PRO A 80 11.11 -8.73 0.40
CA PRO A 80 10.07 -9.36 -0.38
C PRO A 80 8.70 -8.77 -0.04
N ILE A 81 7.86 -8.62 -1.03
CA ILE A 81 6.59 -7.88 -0.93
C ILE A 81 5.61 -8.51 0.06
N ASN A 82 5.68 -9.81 0.29
CA ASN A 82 4.86 -10.50 1.29
C ASN A 82 5.18 -10.09 2.74
N GLN A 83 6.36 -9.53 3.00
CA GLN A 83 6.65 -8.93 4.30
C GLN A 83 5.90 -7.61 4.52
N GLN A 84 5.56 -6.91 3.44
CA GLN A 84 4.77 -5.69 3.50
C GLN A 84 3.27 -6.00 3.68
N PHE A 85 2.75 -6.97 2.94
CA PHE A 85 1.32 -7.30 2.91
C PHE A 85 0.99 -8.59 3.67
N ARG A 86 1.31 -8.61 4.97
CA ARG A 86 1.14 -9.80 5.83
C ARG A 86 -0.32 -10.22 6.06
N THR A 87 -1.28 -9.37 5.74
CA THR A 87 -2.70 -9.67 5.84
C THR A 87 -3.23 -10.49 4.67
N ILE A 88 -2.45 -10.58 3.59
CA ILE A 88 -2.83 -11.24 2.35
C ILE A 88 -2.03 -12.54 2.20
N PRO A 89 -2.68 -13.67 1.85
CA PRO A 89 -2.00 -14.92 1.57
C PRO A 89 -0.99 -14.78 0.42
N ASP A 90 0.17 -15.45 0.52
CA ASP A 90 1.20 -15.44 -0.52
C ASP A 90 0.65 -15.83 -1.90
N SER A 91 -0.33 -16.72 -1.95
CA SER A 91 -1.01 -17.13 -3.19
C SER A 91 -1.79 -15.99 -3.88
N GLU A 92 -2.25 -15.01 -3.13
CA GLU A 92 -2.90 -13.81 -3.67
C GLU A 92 -1.88 -12.76 -4.07
N ILE A 93 -0.83 -12.58 -3.28
CA ILE A 93 0.28 -11.66 -3.60
C ILE A 93 0.90 -12.03 -4.95
N THR A 94 1.12 -13.31 -5.21
CA THR A 94 1.68 -13.78 -6.49
C THR A 94 0.75 -13.54 -7.70
N ARG A 95 -0.54 -13.30 -7.47
CA ARG A 95 -1.53 -12.97 -8.51
C ARG A 95 -1.69 -11.47 -8.76
N LEU A 96 -1.05 -10.64 -7.93
CA LEU A 96 -1.13 -9.19 -8.13
C LEU A 96 -0.59 -8.80 -9.51
N PRO A 97 -1.35 -8.01 -10.29
CA PRO A 97 -0.96 -7.68 -11.66
C PRO A 97 0.34 -6.87 -11.72
N TYR A 98 1.13 -7.10 -12.74
CA TYR A 98 2.37 -6.35 -13.02
C TYR A 98 2.22 -4.82 -12.83
N LYS A 99 1.14 -4.24 -13.36
CA LYS A 99 0.90 -2.79 -13.24
C LYS A 99 0.71 -2.35 -11.79
N PHE A 100 0.04 -3.17 -10.99
CA PHE A 100 -0.11 -2.89 -9.56
C PHE A 100 1.23 -3.01 -8.83
N MET A 101 2.03 -4.02 -9.19
CA MET A 101 3.38 -4.17 -8.63
C MET A 101 4.27 -2.95 -8.90
N LEU A 102 4.15 -2.33 -10.08
CA LEU A 102 4.86 -1.07 -10.37
C LEU A 102 4.43 0.07 -9.44
N LEU A 103 3.13 0.20 -9.15
CA LEU A 103 2.62 1.23 -8.22
C LEU A 103 3.14 1.01 -6.80
N VAL A 104 3.21 -0.26 -6.36
CA VAL A 104 3.81 -0.59 -5.06
C VAL A 104 5.31 -0.25 -5.03
N LYS A 105 6.05 -0.50 -6.11
CA LYS A 105 7.46 -0.13 -6.20
C LYS A 105 7.67 1.38 -6.20
N GLU A 106 6.79 2.13 -6.83
CA GLU A 106 6.78 3.59 -6.76
C GLU A 106 6.55 4.08 -5.31
N ALA A 107 5.61 3.46 -4.58
CA ALA A 107 5.38 3.78 -3.19
C ALA A 107 6.58 3.44 -2.28
N GLN A 108 7.25 2.31 -2.52
CA GLN A 108 8.51 1.99 -1.84
C GLN A 108 9.59 3.04 -2.12
N PHE A 109 9.67 3.54 -3.35
CA PHE A 109 10.57 4.65 -3.70
C PHE A 109 10.24 5.92 -2.89
N TYR A 110 8.95 6.23 -2.66
CA TYR A 110 8.59 7.36 -1.79
C TYR A 110 9.08 7.16 -0.35
N GLN A 111 9.02 5.94 0.19
CA GLN A 111 9.57 5.66 1.52
C GLN A 111 11.08 5.90 1.58
N GLU A 112 11.83 5.43 0.59
CA GLU A 112 13.29 5.64 0.54
C GLU A 112 13.63 7.14 0.38
N ALA A 113 12.91 7.86 -0.48
CA ALA A 113 13.08 9.30 -0.64
C ALA A 113 12.80 10.08 0.66
N LEU A 114 11.79 9.67 1.43
CA LEU A 114 11.50 10.23 2.75
C LEU A 114 12.62 9.94 3.74
N LYS A 115 13.18 8.72 3.75
CA LYS A 115 14.33 8.36 4.60
C LYS A 115 15.54 9.25 4.30
N GLU A 116 15.85 9.45 3.02
CA GLU A 116 16.93 10.34 2.62
C GLU A 116 16.65 11.80 3.00
N LEU A 117 15.43 12.30 2.76
CA LEU A 117 15.03 13.68 3.03
C LEU A 117 15.12 14.04 4.52
N PHE A 118 14.80 13.09 5.40
CA PHE A 118 14.72 13.30 6.85
C PHE A 118 15.82 12.57 7.64
N ASP A 119 16.96 12.26 7.01
CA ASP A 119 18.11 11.60 7.63
C ASP A 119 17.73 10.34 8.44
N GLY A 120 16.81 9.53 7.91
CA GLY A 120 16.37 8.26 8.49
C GLY A 120 15.48 8.37 9.72
N ARG A 121 15.03 9.57 10.12
CA ARG A 121 14.15 9.78 11.28
C ARG A 121 12.86 10.48 10.89
N ASN A 122 11.74 9.99 11.43
CA ASN A 122 10.47 10.67 11.24
C ASN A 122 10.54 12.11 11.76
N PRO A 123 10.05 13.12 11.03
CA PRO A 123 10.06 14.52 11.47
C PRO A 123 9.19 14.77 12.71
N VAL A 124 8.35 13.82 13.09
CA VAL A 124 7.47 13.89 14.25
C VAL A 124 8.09 13.06 15.39
N ASP A 125 8.41 13.69 16.51
CA ASP A 125 9.05 13.04 17.68
C ASP A 125 8.26 11.82 18.21
N LYS A 126 6.93 11.92 18.23
CA LYS A 126 6.04 10.87 18.73
C LYS A 126 4.98 10.53 17.68
N PRO A 127 5.33 9.82 16.62
CA PRO A 127 4.38 9.43 15.60
C PRO A 127 3.25 8.57 16.17
N ILE A 128 2.05 8.68 15.60
CA ILE A 128 0.86 7.99 16.09
C ILE A 128 1.06 6.47 16.16
N PHE A 129 1.67 5.88 15.15
CA PHE A 129 1.91 4.42 15.06
C PHE A 129 2.95 3.89 16.06
N LYS A 130 3.77 4.77 16.66
CA LYS A 130 4.66 4.43 17.79
C LYS A 130 4.00 4.70 19.15
N SER A 131 3.01 5.59 19.18
CA SER A 131 2.34 6.02 20.41
C SER A 131 1.18 5.10 20.78
N ILE A 132 0.48 4.56 19.79
CA ILE A 132 -0.63 3.62 19.97
C ILE A 132 -0.12 2.22 19.69
N THR A 133 0.27 1.52 20.74
CA THR A 133 0.83 0.17 20.69
C THR A 133 -0.16 -0.84 21.34
N ASN A 134 0.12 -2.14 21.18
CA ASN A 134 -0.66 -3.23 21.82
C ASN A 134 -2.11 -3.38 21.34
N LEU A 135 -2.39 -3.13 20.06
CA LEU A 135 -3.71 -3.42 19.49
C LEU A 135 -4.03 -4.93 19.47
N ARG A 136 -3.00 -5.79 19.47
CA ARG A 136 -3.19 -7.24 19.54
C ARG A 136 -3.67 -7.64 20.93
N GLY A 137 -4.93 -8.09 21.01
CA GLY A 137 -5.60 -8.46 22.27
C GLY A 137 -6.23 -7.28 23.02
N GLY A 138 -6.11 -6.05 22.52
CA GLY A 138 -6.77 -4.86 23.06
C GLY A 138 -8.21 -4.69 22.57
N SER A 139 -8.95 -3.79 23.21
CA SER A 139 -10.29 -3.41 22.77
C SER A 139 -10.23 -2.54 21.51
N ILE A 140 -10.98 -2.94 20.48
CA ILE A 140 -11.16 -2.16 19.24
C ILE A 140 -11.70 -0.75 19.54
N GLN A 141 -12.63 -0.63 20.48
CA GLN A 141 -13.19 0.63 20.95
C GLN A 141 -12.11 1.53 21.54
N ASN A 142 -11.26 0.98 22.41
CA ASN A 142 -10.16 1.74 23.00
C ASN A 142 -9.16 2.21 21.93
N ALA A 143 -8.84 1.37 20.96
CA ALA A 143 -7.96 1.74 19.86
C ALA A 143 -8.52 2.93 19.08
N ALA A 144 -9.79 2.87 18.68
CA ALA A 144 -10.45 3.95 17.96
C ALA A 144 -10.52 5.23 18.80
N THR A 145 -10.82 5.12 20.10
CA THR A 145 -10.85 6.26 21.02
C THR A 145 -9.49 6.95 21.12
N LEU A 146 -8.41 6.18 21.32
CA LEU A 146 -7.04 6.71 21.38
C LEU A 146 -6.64 7.41 20.07
N VAL A 147 -7.04 6.85 18.91
CA VAL A 147 -6.80 7.49 17.61
C VAL A 147 -7.58 8.80 17.51
N ARG A 148 -8.87 8.82 17.86
CA ARG A 148 -9.69 10.04 17.83
C ARG A 148 -9.13 11.13 18.75
N GLU A 149 -8.73 10.78 19.96
CA GLU A 149 -8.09 11.69 20.92
C GLU A 149 -6.78 12.25 20.37
N ARG A 150 -5.90 11.36 19.90
CA ARG A 150 -4.59 11.74 19.36
C ARG A 150 -4.71 12.65 18.14
N LEU A 151 -5.64 12.37 17.24
CA LEU A 151 -5.91 13.15 16.04
C LEU A 151 -6.91 14.31 16.28
N THR A 152 -7.42 14.46 17.48
CA THR A 152 -8.41 15.48 17.82
C THR A 152 -9.66 15.41 16.92
N ILE A 153 -10.12 14.20 16.60
CA ILE A 153 -11.35 13.95 15.84
C ILE A 153 -12.52 13.92 16.81
N ASN A 154 -13.45 14.84 16.65
CA ASN A 154 -14.66 14.94 17.44
C ASN A 154 -15.84 15.44 16.62
N LYS A 155 -17.07 15.27 17.13
CA LYS A 155 -18.32 15.69 16.48
C LYS A 155 -18.28 17.16 16.06
N GLU A 156 -17.80 18.06 16.94
CA GLU A 156 -17.75 19.49 16.66
C GLU A 156 -16.92 19.84 15.44
N LYS A 157 -15.78 19.17 15.26
CA LYS A 157 -14.94 19.35 14.05
C LYS A 157 -15.56 18.71 12.82
N GLN A 158 -16.09 17.49 12.97
CA GLN A 158 -16.69 16.75 11.86
C GLN A 158 -17.92 17.47 11.30
N SER A 159 -18.75 18.08 12.15
CA SER A 159 -19.94 18.84 11.75
C SER A 159 -19.63 20.14 10.98
N LYS A 160 -18.38 20.62 11.04
CA LYS A 160 -17.94 21.82 10.32
C LYS A 160 -17.46 21.54 8.91
N PHE A 161 -17.26 20.27 8.52
CA PHE A 161 -16.87 19.94 7.16
C PHE A 161 -18.00 20.23 6.19
N LYS A 162 -17.68 20.98 5.16
CA LYS A 162 -18.62 21.33 4.10
C LYS A 162 -19.05 20.11 3.29
N ASP A 163 -18.10 19.21 3.07
CA ASP A 163 -18.28 17.98 2.29
C ASP A 163 -17.20 16.93 2.65
N SER A 164 -17.32 15.75 2.08
CA SER A 164 -16.39 14.65 2.29
C SER A 164 -14.98 14.91 1.73
N THR A 165 -14.84 15.82 0.76
CA THR A 165 -13.55 16.24 0.20
C THR A 165 -12.77 17.08 1.19
N GLU A 166 -13.45 18.01 1.86
CA GLU A 166 -12.85 18.81 2.94
C GLU A 166 -12.44 17.92 4.11
N ALA A 167 -13.30 16.96 4.48
CA ALA A 167 -12.99 15.95 5.48
C ALA A 167 -11.72 15.15 5.11
N PHE A 168 -11.61 14.69 3.86
CA PHE A 168 -10.43 13.95 3.39
C PHE A 168 -9.14 14.79 3.49
N LYS A 169 -9.19 16.05 3.06
CA LYS A 169 -8.03 16.95 3.16
C LYS A 169 -7.61 17.17 4.61
N TYR A 170 -8.58 17.33 5.50
CA TYR A 170 -8.34 17.47 6.93
C TYR A 170 -7.71 16.20 7.51
N TYR A 171 -8.31 15.02 7.26
CA TYR A 171 -7.81 13.75 7.79
C TYR A 171 -6.42 13.41 7.26
N ARG A 172 -6.16 13.64 5.97
CA ARG A 172 -4.83 13.52 5.41
C ARG A 172 -3.83 14.38 6.16
N ASN A 173 -4.12 15.68 6.31
CA ASN A 173 -3.21 16.61 6.97
C ASN A 173 -2.92 16.21 8.43
N ILE A 174 -3.94 15.81 9.19
CA ILE A 174 -3.72 15.40 10.60
C ILE A 174 -2.91 14.11 10.71
N LEU A 175 -2.97 13.21 9.74
CA LEU A 175 -2.11 12.03 9.69
C LEU A 175 -0.66 12.42 9.39
N GLU A 176 -0.45 13.31 8.42
CA GLU A 176 0.89 13.78 8.05
C GLU A 176 1.57 14.49 9.23
N VAL A 177 0.88 15.37 9.96
CA VAL A 177 1.42 16.01 11.17
C VAL A 177 1.56 15.07 12.37
N ASN A 178 1.01 13.85 12.28
CA ASN A 178 1.20 12.79 13.25
C ASN A 178 2.14 11.68 12.75
N GLY A 179 2.91 11.95 11.70
CA GLY A 179 4.03 11.12 11.25
C GLY A 179 3.67 9.98 10.29
N VAL A 180 2.47 9.98 9.70
CA VAL A 180 2.04 9.02 8.68
C VAL A 180 1.90 9.75 7.35
N PHE A 181 2.65 9.37 6.34
CA PHE A 181 2.65 10.03 5.05
C PHE A 181 1.55 9.48 4.14
N VAL A 182 0.78 10.37 3.51
CA VAL A 182 -0.39 9.98 2.70
C VAL A 182 -0.23 10.45 1.27
N PHE A 183 -0.25 9.51 0.34
CA PHE A 183 -0.19 9.78 -1.09
C PHE A 183 -1.46 9.30 -1.79
N GLN A 184 -1.70 9.83 -2.98
CA GLN A 184 -2.76 9.37 -3.86
C GLN A 184 -2.14 8.84 -5.15
N GLN A 185 -2.58 7.65 -5.58
CA GLN A 185 -2.21 7.05 -6.85
C GLN A 185 -3.47 6.60 -7.60
N THR A 186 -3.40 6.55 -8.92
CA THR A 186 -4.51 6.02 -9.74
C THR A 186 -4.45 4.49 -9.73
N LEU A 187 -5.11 3.87 -8.76
CA LEU A 187 -5.11 2.41 -8.57
C LEU A 187 -6.16 1.69 -9.43
N LYS A 188 -7.04 2.43 -10.10
CA LYS A 188 -8.14 1.86 -10.90
C LYS A 188 -8.96 0.88 -10.06
N ASN A 189 -9.18 -0.34 -10.61
CA ASN A 189 -9.93 -1.41 -9.97
C ASN A 189 -9.03 -2.41 -9.20
N TYR A 190 -7.76 -2.09 -8.98
CA TYR A 190 -6.87 -3.01 -8.26
C TYR A 190 -7.19 -3.05 -6.77
N CYS A 191 -7.35 -1.90 -6.16
CA CYS A 191 -7.73 -1.76 -4.75
C CYS A 191 -8.21 -0.33 -4.46
N ARG A 192 -8.81 -0.11 -3.30
CA ARG A 192 -9.20 1.22 -2.80
C ARG A 192 -8.02 1.98 -2.21
N GLY A 193 -7.10 1.26 -1.62
CA GLY A 193 -5.86 1.79 -1.05
C GLY A 193 -4.97 0.66 -0.57
N TYR A 194 -3.80 1.02 -0.14
CA TYR A 194 -2.87 0.12 0.54
C TYR A 194 -1.90 0.91 1.42
N SER A 195 -1.32 0.23 2.38
CA SER A 195 -0.30 0.81 3.26
C SER A 195 0.99 -0.01 3.22
N LEU A 196 2.11 0.69 3.34
CA LEU A 196 3.42 0.09 3.52
C LEU A 196 3.94 0.47 4.90
N PHE A 197 4.16 -0.55 5.74
CA PHE A 197 4.70 -0.35 7.06
C PHE A 197 6.21 -0.09 7.01
N ASP A 198 6.63 0.89 7.79
CA ASP A 198 8.03 1.17 8.11
C ASP A 198 8.11 1.72 9.53
N THR A 199 9.21 1.52 10.22
CA THR A 199 9.37 1.95 11.61
C THR A 199 9.52 3.45 11.78
N GLU A 200 9.84 4.18 10.70
CA GLU A 200 9.99 5.64 10.69
C GLU A 200 9.08 6.28 9.64
N PHE A 201 8.93 5.69 8.46
CA PHE A 201 8.25 6.28 7.32
C PHE A 201 7.10 5.41 6.81
N PRO A 202 6.08 5.11 7.64
CA PRO A 202 4.90 4.41 7.16
C PRO A 202 4.15 5.30 6.17
N ILE A 203 3.68 4.70 5.08
CA ILE A 203 2.90 5.41 4.08
C ILE A 203 1.55 4.76 3.86
N ILE A 204 0.56 5.58 3.53
CA ILE A 204 -0.76 5.18 3.08
C ILE A 204 -0.94 5.70 1.64
N ILE A 205 -1.36 4.81 0.76
CA ILE A 205 -1.75 5.16 -0.61
C ILE A 205 -3.27 5.02 -0.73
N VAL A 206 -3.94 6.09 -1.14
CA VAL A 206 -5.38 6.10 -1.39
C VAL A 206 -5.63 6.20 -2.89
N ASN A 207 -6.59 5.42 -3.38
CA ASN A 207 -6.96 5.42 -4.79
C ASN A 207 -7.57 6.77 -5.21
N SER A 208 -6.91 7.49 -6.09
CA SER A 208 -7.44 8.75 -6.65
C SER A 208 -8.68 8.54 -7.53
N SER A 209 -8.88 7.31 -8.07
CA SER A 209 -10.03 6.93 -8.88
C SER A 209 -11.24 6.48 -8.06
N GLU A 210 -11.15 6.43 -6.72
CA GLU A 210 -12.31 6.14 -5.87
C GLU A 210 -13.39 7.18 -6.11
N THR A 211 -14.59 6.71 -6.42
CA THR A 211 -15.71 7.57 -6.87
C THR A 211 -16.31 8.41 -5.77
N THR A 212 -16.15 7.99 -4.52
CA THR A 212 -16.68 8.69 -3.36
C THR A 212 -15.57 9.10 -2.41
N ASP A 213 -15.54 10.37 -2.00
CA ASP A 213 -14.60 10.83 -1.00
C ASP A 213 -14.90 10.25 0.39
N THR A 214 -16.14 9.83 0.65
CA THR A 214 -16.51 9.06 1.84
C THR A 214 -15.77 7.72 1.88
N GLY A 215 -15.71 7.03 0.74
CA GLY A 215 -14.90 5.80 0.60
C GLY A 215 -13.42 6.05 0.83
N LYS A 216 -12.88 7.17 0.35
CA LYS A 216 -11.48 7.56 0.61
C LYS A 216 -11.21 7.80 2.08
N ASN A 217 -12.12 8.45 2.81
CA ASN A 217 -12.00 8.69 4.24
C ASN A 217 -11.98 7.36 5.02
N PHE A 218 -12.84 6.43 4.65
CA PHE A 218 -12.85 5.10 5.25
C PHE A 218 -11.55 4.34 4.96
N THR A 219 -11.11 4.30 3.70
CA THR A 219 -9.87 3.66 3.28
C THR A 219 -8.67 4.22 4.05
N LEU A 220 -8.60 5.54 4.23
CA LEU A 220 -7.53 6.20 4.96
C LEU A 220 -7.36 5.67 6.39
N PHE A 221 -8.47 5.54 7.15
CA PHE A 221 -8.45 5.02 8.52
C PHE A 221 -8.34 3.50 8.59
N HIS A 222 -8.81 2.79 7.57
CA HIS A 222 -8.59 1.36 7.44
C HIS A 222 -7.09 1.05 7.28
N GLU A 223 -6.40 1.75 6.37
CA GLU A 223 -4.96 1.60 6.18
C GLU A 223 -4.15 2.09 7.39
N LEU A 224 -4.58 3.17 8.06
CA LEU A 224 -3.99 3.55 9.34
C LEU A 224 -4.07 2.41 10.34
N SER A 225 -5.20 1.70 10.39
CA SER A 225 -5.37 0.58 11.34
C SER A 225 -4.37 -0.54 11.07
N HIS A 226 -4.06 -0.86 9.82
CA HIS A 226 -2.99 -1.81 9.48
C HIS A 226 -1.63 -1.34 10.01
N LEU A 227 -1.30 -0.06 9.84
CA LEU A 227 -0.03 0.49 10.35
C LEU A 227 0.05 0.43 11.88
N LEU A 228 -1.06 0.64 12.60
CA LEU A 228 -1.13 0.49 14.05
C LEU A 228 -0.93 -0.97 14.51
N TYR A 229 -1.26 -1.95 13.68
CA TYR A 229 -0.89 -3.36 13.89
C TYR A 229 0.56 -3.67 13.49
N SER A 230 1.36 -2.66 13.09
CA SER A 230 2.71 -2.80 12.55
C SER A 230 2.77 -3.68 11.30
N MET A 231 1.81 -3.51 10.41
CA MET A 231 1.68 -4.25 9.15
C MET A 231 1.26 -3.31 8.03
N GLY A 232 1.57 -3.69 6.79
CA GLY A 232 0.95 -3.12 5.61
C GLY A 232 -0.30 -3.92 5.21
N GLY A 233 -1.21 -3.28 4.51
CA GLY A 233 -2.46 -3.88 4.03
C GLY A 233 -2.78 -3.47 2.59
N ILE A 234 -3.75 -4.16 1.98
CA ILE A 234 -4.36 -3.78 0.70
C ILE A 234 -5.88 -3.85 0.88
N SER A 235 -6.55 -2.71 0.73
CA SER A 235 -8.00 -2.62 0.78
C SER A 235 -8.61 -2.87 -0.59
N ASN A 236 -9.41 -3.92 -0.73
CA ASN A 236 -10.20 -4.19 -1.93
C ASN A 236 -11.68 -4.36 -1.57
N GLU A 237 -12.56 -4.54 -2.56
CA GLU A 237 -13.99 -4.71 -2.30
C GLU A 237 -14.30 -5.94 -1.44
N TYR A 238 -13.43 -6.96 -1.45
CA TYR A 238 -13.60 -8.20 -0.70
C TYR A 238 -13.13 -8.08 0.77
N THR A 239 -12.35 -7.06 1.12
CA THR A 239 -11.89 -6.88 2.52
C THR A 239 -13.05 -6.63 3.48
N TYR A 240 -14.16 -6.05 3.01
CA TYR A 240 -15.37 -5.85 3.83
C TYR A 240 -16.07 -7.17 4.19
N GLN A 241 -15.89 -8.22 3.40
CA GLN A 241 -16.46 -9.57 3.62
C GLN A 241 -15.38 -10.57 4.09
N SER A 242 -14.20 -10.09 4.45
CA SER A 242 -13.07 -10.93 4.85
C SER A 242 -13.39 -11.69 6.14
N THR A 243 -13.00 -12.97 6.17
CA THR A 243 -12.98 -13.77 7.39
C THR A 243 -11.69 -13.58 8.20
N ASN A 244 -10.73 -12.82 7.68
CA ASN A 244 -9.50 -12.49 8.38
C ASN A 244 -9.80 -11.55 9.56
N GLN A 245 -9.48 -11.97 10.78
CA GLN A 245 -9.76 -11.21 12.01
C GLN A 245 -9.10 -9.83 12.02
N ILE A 246 -7.97 -9.67 11.37
CA ILE A 246 -7.26 -8.38 11.28
C ILE A 246 -8.05 -7.43 10.39
N GLU A 247 -8.50 -7.89 9.22
CA GLU A 247 -9.32 -7.08 8.31
C GLU A 247 -10.63 -6.63 8.98
N ILE A 248 -11.30 -7.55 9.68
CA ILE A 248 -12.51 -7.24 10.47
C ILE A 248 -12.20 -6.18 11.52
N SER A 249 -11.07 -6.29 12.20
CA SER A 249 -10.65 -5.33 13.22
C SER A 249 -10.34 -3.97 12.61
N CYS A 250 -9.62 -3.92 11.49
CA CYS A 250 -9.31 -2.69 10.77
C CYS A 250 -10.59 -1.98 10.28
N ASN A 251 -11.55 -2.73 9.73
CA ASN A 251 -12.84 -2.18 9.34
C ASN A 251 -13.60 -1.57 10.53
N LYS A 252 -13.64 -2.28 11.66
CA LYS A 252 -14.31 -1.78 12.88
C LYS A 252 -13.61 -0.55 13.46
N ILE A 253 -12.28 -0.54 13.52
CA ILE A 253 -11.51 0.63 14.00
C ILE A 253 -11.78 1.83 13.09
N ALA A 254 -11.69 1.67 11.77
CA ALA A 254 -11.95 2.74 10.81
C ALA A 254 -13.37 3.31 10.97
N SER A 255 -14.37 2.43 11.09
CA SER A 255 -15.76 2.85 11.32
C SER A 255 -15.91 3.66 12.63
N LEU A 256 -15.31 3.18 13.73
CA LEU A 256 -15.40 3.85 15.03
C LEU A 256 -14.60 5.16 15.10
N ILE A 257 -13.54 5.31 14.29
CA ILE A 257 -12.82 6.59 14.14
C ILE A 257 -13.73 7.61 13.45
N LEU A 258 -14.39 7.20 12.37
CA LEU A 258 -15.26 8.10 11.60
C LEU A 258 -16.56 8.39 12.32
N VAL A 259 -17.17 7.38 12.94
CA VAL A 259 -18.47 7.49 13.64
C VAL A 259 -18.33 6.88 15.02
N ASN A 260 -18.30 7.72 16.05
CA ASN A 260 -18.26 7.27 17.44
C ASN A 260 -19.66 6.79 17.85
N ASN A 261 -19.75 5.54 18.34
CA ASN A 261 -21.03 4.94 18.71
C ASN A 261 -21.81 5.76 19.77
N ASN A 262 -21.11 6.36 20.74
CA ASN A 262 -21.77 7.15 21.78
C ASN A 262 -22.31 8.46 21.20
N GLU A 263 -21.55 9.12 20.33
CA GLU A 263 -21.98 10.32 19.62
C GLU A 263 -23.18 10.00 18.72
N LEU A 264 -23.14 8.88 17.99
CA LEU A 264 -24.26 8.43 17.14
C LEU A 264 -25.54 8.16 17.94
N VAL A 265 -25.42 7.41 19.03
CA VAL A 265 -26.60 7.13 19.90
C VAL A 265 -27.20 8.41 20.49
N GLN A 266 -26.36 9.37 20.84
CA GLN A 266 -26.82 10.66 21.34
C GLN A 266 -27.55 11.45 20.25
N GLU A 267 -27.01 11.50 19.01
CA GLU A 267 -27.67 12.14 17.88
C GLU A 267 -29.03 11.51 17.57
N LEU A 268 -29.10 10.19 17.51
CA LEU A 268 -30.35 9.49 17.22
C LEU A 268 -31.43 9.81 18.28
N LYS A 269 -31.05 9.92 19.57
CA LYS A 269 -31.96 10.33 20.62
C LYS A 269 -32.42 11.78 20.47
N GLU A 270 -31.54 12.69 20.06
CA GLU A 270 -31.89 14.10 19.82
C GLU A 270 -32.90 14.27 18.67
N TYR A 271 -32.89 13.35 17.68
CA TYR A 271 -33.83 13.34 16.57
C TYR A 271 -35.02 12.38 16.78
N ASP A 272 -35.18 11.80 17.99
CA ASP A 272 -36.24 10.84 18.33
C ASP A 272 -36.31 9.62 17.38
N ILE A 273 -35.12 9.15 16.92
CA ILE A 273 -34.98 8.00 16.05
C ILE A 273 -34.63 6.77 16.88
N ASP A 274 -35.49 5.73 16.86
CA ASP A 274 -35.18 4.45 17.48
C ASP A 274 -34.28 3.60 16.57
N LEU A 275 -33.16 3.11 17.13
CA LEU A 275 -32.28 2.20 16.44
C LEU A 275 -32.97 0.93 15.93
N ASN A 276 -34.04 0.49 16.61
CA ASN A 276 -34.83 -0.69 16.23
C ASN A 276 -35.69 -0.45 14.96
N ASP A 277 -35.94 0.80 14.62
CA ASP A 277 -36.73 1.19 13.45
C ASP A 277 -35.86 1.33 12.16
N ILE A 278 -34.54 1.33 12.32
CA ILE A 278 -33.60 1.41 11.18
C ILE A 278 -33.51 0.03 10.55
N LYS A 279 -34.14 -0.15 9.39
CA LYS A 279 -34.02 -1.39 8.60
C LYS A 279 -32.63 -1.49 7.98
N ASP A 280 -32.09 -2.73 7.90
CA ASP A 280 -30.77 -3.05 7.32
C ASP A 280 -30.47 -2.45 5.95
N ASN A 281 -31.48 -2.00 5.22
CA ASN A 281 -31.37 -1.39 3.90
C ASN A 281 -31.14 0.13 3.90
N GLN A 282 -30.98 0.75 5.08
CA GLN A 282 -30.81 2.20 5.25
C GLN A 282 -29.43 2.56 5.88
N LEU A 283 -28.61 1.56 6.19
CA LEU A 283 -27.23 1.65 6.62
C LEU A 283 -26.31 1.26 5.47
#